data_69d2d14704f1f75bdb53403ca304cf7c
#
_entry.id   69d2d14704f1f75bdb53403ca304cf7c
#
_cell.length_a   1.000
_cell.length_b   1.000
_cell.length_c   1.000
_cell.angle_alpha   90.00
_cell.angle_beta   90.00
_cell.angle_gamma   90.00
#
_symmetry.space_group_name_H-M   'P 1'
#
loop_
_entity.id
_entity.type
_entity.pdbx_description
1 polymer ?
#
loop_
_entity_poly.entity_id
_entity_poly.type
_entity_poly.pdbx_seq_one_letter_code
_entity_poly.pdbx_strand_id
1 'polypeptide(L)'
;MAESRTDSRVRMRSVPAYQRKDLFLMTEFNENKLSRRELLEAKVSDILSHISSPAERTQASAHLFGTARMAVLIAKKRGLNEDLAYLTGLLHDLWRYKTGISREHGPNGAVLAGSLLDSTGLFTKAEREMICGAIYFHSEKSRRHLPFDELLKDADILDRMLAEPDEKMTGADAERAKHLSLEFMSRS
;
A
#
# COMPACT_ATOMS: atom_id res chain seq x y z
N MET A 1 -30.09 -18.30 -47.44
CA MET A 1 -30.20 -17.62 -46.12
C MET A 1 -28.98 -16.74 -46.00
N ALA A 2 -29.12 -15.44 -46.16
CA ALA A 2 -28.06 -14.46 -46.09
C ALA A 2 -28.19 -13.73 -44.74
N GLU A 3 -27.26 -13.97 -43.83
CA GLU A 3 -27.17 -13.25 -42.56
C GLU A 3 -26.71 -11.82 -42.84
N SER A 4 -27.55 -10.86 -42.50
CA SER A 4 -27.25 -9.44 -42.55
C SER A 4 -26.28 -9.08 -41.41
N ARG A 5 -24.99 -8.93 -41.73
CA ARG A 5 -24.04 -8.23 -40.88
C ARG A 5 -24.45 -6.77 -40.81
N THR A 6 -25.13 -6.37 -39.76
CA THR A 6 -25.40 -4.96 -39.46
C THR A 6 -24.08 -4.26 -39.17
N ASP A 7 -23.66 -3.42 -40.10
CA ASP A 7 -22.45 -2.61 -40.08
C ASP A 7 -22.44 -1.66 -38.84
N SER A 8 -21.65 -1.99 -37.84
CA SER A 8 -21.45 -1.16 -36.64
C SER A 8 -20.91 0.26 -36.94
N ARG A 9 -20.38 0.47 -38.16
CA ARG A 9 -19.88 1.78 -38.62
C ARG A 9 -20.98 2.79 -38.93
N VAL A 10 -22.20 2.34 -39.21
CA VAL A 10 -23.32 3.24 -39.54
C VAL A 10 -23.91 3.90 -38.30
N ARG A 11 -23.84 3.25 -37.11
CA ARG A 11 -24.35 3.82 -35.85
C ARG A 11 -23.49 4.94 -35.27
N MET A 12 -22.18 4.98 -35.57
CA MET A 12 -21.30 6.03 -35.04
C MET A 12 -21.44 7.40 -35.73
N ARG A 13 -21.99 7.45 -36.91
CA ARG A 13 -22.11 8.72 -37.68
C ARG A 13 -23.23 9.62 -37.19
N SER A 14 -24.20 9.11 -36.46
CA SER A 14 -25.38 9.85 -35.99
C SER A 14 -25.24 10.48 -34.61
N VAL A 15 -24.15 10.23 -33.89
CA VAL A 15 -23.93 10.78 -32.55
C VAL A 15 -23.10 12.07 -32.64
N PRO A 16 -23.54 13.19 -32.03
CA PRO A 16 -22.80 14.45 -32.01
C PRO A 16 -21.37 14.26 -31.44
N ALA A 17 -20.39 15.05 -31.91
CA ALA A 17 -18.98 14.88 -31.62
C ALA A 17 -18.65 14.94 -30.09
N TYR A 18 -19.41 15.75 -29.33
CA TYR A 18 -19.23 15.85 -27.87
C TYR A 18 -19.75 14.58 -27.16
N GLN A 19 -20.86 14.00 -27.58
CA GLN A 19 -21.40 12.75 -27.03
C GLN A 19 -20.53 11.54 -27.39
N ARG A 20 -19.80 11.58 -28.52
CA ARG A 20 -18.85 10.53 -28.90
C ARG A 20 -17.62 10.52 -27.95
N LYS A 21 -17.18 11.69 -27.51
CA LYS A 21 -16.06 11.83 -26.57
C LYS A 21 -16.44 11.30 -25.18
N ASP A 22 -17.66 11.63 -24.73
CA ASP A 22 -18.21 11.15 -23.46
C ASP A 22 -18.48 9.65 -23.49
N LEU A 23 -19.00 9.12 -24.61
CA LEU A 23 -19.23 7.69 -24.78
C LEU A 23 -17.91 6.90 -24.87
N PHE A 24 -16.87 7.46 -25.49
CA PHE A 24 -15.54 6.87 -25.55
C PHE A 24 -14.88 6.86 -24.16
N LEU A 25 -14.97 7.97 -23.42
CA LEU A 25 -14.51 8.04 -22.03
C LEU A 25 -15.30 7.09 -21.11
N MET A 26 -16.62 6.96 -21.29
CA MET A 26 -17.44 6.01 -20.52
C MET A 26 -17.14 4.55 -20.84
N THR A 27 -16.78 4.22 -22.08
CA THR A 27 -16.37 2.84 -22.45
C THR A 27 -14.99 2.50 -21.95
N GLU A 28 -14.04 3.42 -21.97
CA GLU A 28 -12.71 3.22 -21.35
C GLU A 28 -12.78 3.15 -19.83
N PHE A 29 -13.67 3.94 -19.17
CA PHE A 29 -13.88 3.84 -17.71
C PHE A 29 -14.53 2.52 -17.28
N ASN A 30 -15.19 1.79 -18.17
CA ASN A 30 -15.89 0.54 -17.82
C ASN A 30 -15.02 -0.72 -18.00
N GLU A 31 -13.85 -0.61 -18.64
CA GLU A 31 -12.91 -1.74 -18.82
C GLU A 31 -11.77 -1.75 -17.81
N ASN A 32 -11.51 -0.64 -17.08
CA ASN A 32 -10.43 -0.54 -16.11
C ASN A 32 -10.96 -0.35 -14.68
N LYS A 33 -11.61 -1.38 -14.14
CA LYS A 33 -11.88 -1.40 -12.69
C LYS A 33 -10.54 -1.58 -11.99
N LEU A 34 -10.01 -0.49 -11.41
CA LEU A 34 -8.77 -0.51 -10.63
C LEU A 34 -8.80 -1.67 -9.62
N SER A 35 -7.71 -2.40 -9.50
CA SER A 35 -7.52 -3.36 -8.43
C SER A 35 -7.55 -2.64 -7.08
N ARG A 36 -7.85 -3.37 -6.01
CA ARG A 36 -7.83 -2.82 -4.65
C ARG A 36 -6.48 -2.17 -4.28
N ARG A 37 -5.40 -2.69 -4.86
CA ARG A 37 -4.06 -2.14 -4.70
C ARG A 37 -3.91 -0.78 -5.40
N GLU A 38 -4.23 -0.70 -6.69
CA GLU A 38 -4.17 0.55 -7.47
C GLU A 38 -5.06 1.64 -6.86
N LEU A 39 -6.23 1.26 -6.37
CA LEU A 39 -7.15 2.19 -5.71
C LEU A 39 -6.55 2.76 -4.42
N LEU A 40 -5.89 1.94 -3.58
CA LEU A 40 -5.23 2.42 -2.37
C LEU A 40 -3.96 3.20 -2.68
N GLU A 41 -3.17 2.81 -3.67
CA GLU A 41 -2.02 3.59 -4.14
C GLU A 41 -2.43 5.00 -4.60
N ALA A 42 -3.53 5.11 -5.34
CA ALA A 42 -4.08 6.41 -5.75
C ALA A 42 -4.51 7.26 -4.55
N LYS A 43 -5.22 6.67 -3.57
CA LYS A 43 -5.63 7.38 -2.34
C LYS A 43 -4.41 7.84 -1.51
N VAL A 44 -3.39 7.00 -1.37
CA VAL A 44 -2.14 7.36 -0.68
C VAL A 44 -1.44 8.49 -1.40
N SER A 45 -1.30 8.40 -2.72
CA SER A 45 -0.67 9.43 -3.56
C SER A 45 -1.42 10.77 -3.45
N ASP A 46 -2.73 10.75 -3.44
CA ASP A 46 -3.56 11.95 -3.21
C ASP A 46 -3.27 12.57 -1.84
N ILE A 47 -3.28 11.78 -0.76
CA ILE A 47 -2.97 12.26 0.59
C ILE A 47 -1.56 12.87 0.64
N LEU A 48 -0.56 12.20 0.07
CA LEU A 48 0.82 12.69 0.05
C LEU A 48 0.96 13.97 -0.79
N SER A 49 0.14 14.16 -1.82
CA SER A 49 0.19 15.37 -2.66
C SER A 49 -0.08 16.65 -1.88
N HIS A 50 -0.78 16.56 -0.75
CA HIS A 50 -1.09 17.67 0.13
C HIS A 50 0.03 18.04 1.11
N ILE A 51 1.13 17.26 1.17
CA ILE A 51 2.32 17.62 1.94
C ILE A 51 3.02 18.81 1.24
N SER A 52 3.15 19.92 1.94
CA SER A 52 3.65 21.18 1.35
C SER A 52 5.11 21.08 0.91
N SER A 53 5.97 20.41 1.70
CA SER A 53 7.39 20.23 1.40
C SER A 53 7.61 19.16 0.34
N PRO A 54 8.21 19.50 -0.82
CA PRO A 54 8.54 18.49 -1.84
C PRO A 54 9.52 17.43 -1.33
N ALA A 55 10.47 17.79 -0.47
CA ALA A 55 11.44 16.86 0.10
C ALA A 55 10.75 15.86 1.04
N GLU A 56 9.89 16.34 1.95
CA GLU A 56 9.11 15.48 2.85
C GLU A 56 8.16 14.56 2.07
N ARG A 57 7.51 15.06 1.02
CA ARG A 57 6.64 14.26 0.16
C ARG A 57 7.41 13.14 -0.54
N THR A 58 8.62 13.43 -1.04
CA THR A 58 9.48 12.44 -1.67
C THR A 58 9.92 11.39 -0.66
N GLN A 59 10.35 11.81 0.53
CA GLN A 59 10.74 10.90 1.62
C GLN A 59 9.57 10.02 2.05
N ALA A 60 8.39 10.59 2.27
CA ALA A 60 7.18 9.84 2.62
C ALA A 60 6.83 8.80 1.56
N SER A 61 6.85 9.19 0.28
CA SER A 61 6.60 8.26 -0.82
C SER A 61 7.63 7.14 -0.86
N ALA A 62 8.91 7.47 -0.77
CA ALA A 62 9.99 6.48 -0.79
C ALA A 62 9.82 5.45 0.33
N HIS A 63 9.59 5.90 1.56
CA HIS A 63 9.42 5.03 2.72
C HIS A 63 8.16 4.16 2.65
N LEU A 64 6.98 4.73 2.35
CA LEU A 64 5.74 3.95 2.30
C LEU A 64 5.77 2.88 1.21
N PHE A 65 6.21 3.23 -0.01
CA PHE A 65 6.34 2.28 -1.10
C PHE A 65 7.52 1.32 -0.92
N GLY A 66 8.60 1.76 -0.27
CA GLY A 66 9.73 0.93 0.11
C GLY A 66 9.32 -0.14 1.10
N THR A 67 8.72 0.24 2.23
CA THR A 67 8.20 -0.69 3.24
C THR A 67 7.18 -1.66 2.65
N ALA A 68 6.29 -1.20 1.74
CA ALA A 68 5.36 -2.07 1.05
C ALA A 68 6.06 -3.19 0.25
N ARG A 69 7.14 -2.87 -0.47
CA ARG A 69 7.94 -3.85 -1.22
C ARG A 69 8.68 -4.81 -0.29
N MET A 70 9.25 -4.31 0.80
CA MET A 70 9.92 -5.14 1.81
C MET A 70 8.93 -6.09 2.48
N ALA A 71 7.71 -5.64 2.75
CA ALA A 71 6.65 -6.46 3.28
C ALA A 71 6.30 -7.63 2.35
N VAL A 72 6.21 -7.40 1.04
CA VAL A 72 6.02 -8.49 0.05
C VAL A 72 7.18 -9.48 0.06
N LEU A 73 8.41 -8.98 0.09
CA LEU A 73 9.61 -9.84 0.12
C LEU A 73 9.60 -10.78 1.34
N ILE A 74 9.30 -10.23 2.52
CA ILE A 74 9.22 -10.99 3.77
C ILE A 74 8.01 -11.94 3.74
N ALA A 75 6.84 -11.47 3.29
CA ALA A 75 5.64 -12.30 3.16
C ALA A 75 5.89 -13.53 2.31
N LYS A 76 6.51 -13.36 1.14
CA LYS A 76 6.86 -14.46 0.23
C LYS A 76 7.78 -15.46 0.91
N LYS A 77 8.81 -15.01 1.63
CA LYS A 77 9.75 -15.89 2.33
C LYS A 77 9.08 -16.66 3.48
N ARG A 78 8.14 -16.02 4.18
CA ARG A 78 7.47 -16.59 5.36
C ARG A 78 6.13 -17.28 5.04
N GLY A 79 5.71 -17.35 3.77
CA GLY A 79 4.45 -17.97 3.36
C GLY A 79 3.21 -17.20 3.81
N LEU A 80 3.30 -15.87 3.93
CA LEU A 80 2.20 -14.99 4.31
C LEU A 80 1.55 -14.36 3.07
N ASN A 81 0.40 -13.69 3.24
CA ASN A 81 -0.33 -13.07 2.14
C ASN A 81 0.42 -11.83 1.62
N GLU A 82 0.98 -11.92 0.41
CA GLU A 82 1.80 -10.87 -0.22
C GLU A 82 1.00 -9.60 -0.54
N ASP A 83 -0.25 -9.73 -0.96
CA ASP A 83 -1.09 -8.59 -1.30
C ASP A 83 -1.49 -7.79 -0.05
N LEU A 84 -1.92 -8.45 1.01
CA LEU A 84 -2.20 -7.79 2.29
C LEU A 84 -0.93 -7.20 2.90
N ALA A 85 0.22 -7.87 2.78
CA ALA A 85 1.50 -7.36 3.26
C ALA A 85 1.88 -6.05 2.56
N TYR A 86 1.74 -6.00 1.22
CA TYR A 86 1.97 -4.78 0.45
C TYR A 86 1.12 -3.62 0.96
N LEU A 87 -0.19 -3.84 1.08
CA LEU A 87 -1.14 -2.81 1.49
C LEU A 87 -0.88 -2.34 2.93
N THR A 88 -0.48 -3.27 3.80
CA THR A 88 -0.13 -2.94 5.18
C THR A 88 1.10 -2.04 5.24
N GLY A 89 2.16 -2.38 4.50
CA GLY A 89 3.36 -1.55 4.40
C GLY A 89 3.08 -0.17 3.80
N LEU A 90 2.22 -0.11 2.76
CA LEU A 90 1.83 1.14 2.12
C LEU A 90 1.08 2.11 3.07
N LEU A 91 0.30 1.58 4.02
CA LEU A 91 -0.57 2.37 4.87
C LEU A 91 0.01 2.67 6.25
N HIS A 92 1.08 1.96 6.69
CA HIS A 92 1.50 1.93 8.09
C HIS A 92 1.79 3.30 8.72
N ASP A 93 2.53 4.15 8.05
CA ASP A 93 2.95 5.48 8.52
C ASP A 93 2.20 6.63 7.85
N LEU A 94 1.15 6.33 7.06
CA LEU A 94 0.41 7.35 6.30
C LEU A 94 -0.17 8.44 7.19
N TRP A 95 -0.65 8.09 8.41
CA TRP A 95 -1.15 9.09 9.36
C TRP A 95 -0.05 10.05 9.83
N ARG A 96 1.14 9.53 10.12
CA ARG A 96 2.31 10.33 10.51
C ARG A 96 2.67 11.33 9.42
N TYR A 97 2.77 10.91 8.18
CA TYR A 97 3.08 11.80 7.06
C TYR A 97 1.96 12.79 6.74
N LYS A 98 0.71 12.37 6.86
CA LYS A 98 -0.45 13.24 6.66
C LYS A 98 -0.53 14.37 7.69
N THR A 99 -0.15 14.11 8.95
CA THR A 99 -0.37 15.04 10.07
C THR A 99 0.91 15.70 10.58
N GLY A 100 2.08 15.15 10.27
CA GLY A 100 3.37 15.54 10.86
C GLY A 100 3.54 15.08 12.33
N ILE A 101 2.60 14.31 12.89
CA ILE A 101 2.60 13.90 14.29
C ILE A 101 3.13 12.46 14.41
N SER A 102 4.23 12.27 15.14
CA SER A 102 4.82 10.94 15.36
C SER A 102 4.25 10.23 16.60
N ARG A 103 3.72 10.98 17.56
CA ARG A 103 3.15 10.38 18.78
C ARG A 103 1.92 9.54 18.44
N GLU A 104 1.87 8.31 18.96
CA GLU A 104 0.74 7.39 18.76
C GLU A 104 0.39 7.15 17.28
N HIS A 105 1.39 7.23 16.37
CA HIS A 105 1.15 7.06 14.94
C HIS A 105 0.65 5.65 14.59
N GLY A 106 1.02 4.61 15.33
CA GLY A 106 0.51 3.24 15.14
C GLY A 106 -1.01 3.16 15.36
N PRO A 107 -1.52 3.47 16.57
CA PRO A 107 -2.96 3.50 16.84
C PRO A 107 -3.76 4.40 15.90
N ASN A 108 -3.30 5.63 15.68
CA ASN A 108 -3.99 6.58 14.79
C ASN A 108 -3.88 6.17 13.32
N GLY A 109 -2.75 5.59 12.91
CA GLY A 109 -2.55 5.00 11.59
C GLY A 109 -3.52 3.85 11.31
N ALA A 110 -3.74 2.97 12.29
CA ALA A 110 -4.71 1.90 12.18
C ALA A 110 -6.14 2.41 11.96
N VAL A 111 -6.54 3.50 12.65
CA VAL A 111 -7.85 4.13 12.44
C VAL A 111 -7.97 4.72 11.02
N LEU A 112 -6.95 5.45 10.56
CA LEU A 112 -6.93 6.01 9.20
C LEU A 112 -6.97 4.90 8.15
N ALA A 113 -6.14 3.86 8.30
CA ALA A 113 -6.11 2.72 7.40
C ALA A 113 -7.48 2.03 7.34
N GLY A 114 -8.11 1.76 8.50
CA GLY A 114 -9.44 1.18 8.57
C GLY A 114 -10.47 1.99 7.77
N SER A 115 -10.47 3.32 7.92
CA SER A 115 -11.38 4.20 7.18
C SER A 115 -11.13 4.16 5.66
N LEU A 116 -9.86 4.09 5.24
CA LEU A 116 -9.51 3.97 3.82
C LEU A 116 -9.96 2.63 3.24
N LEU A 117 -9.73 1.52 3.95
CA LEU A 117 -10.16 0.19 3.54
C LEU A 117 -11.68 0.10 3.42
N ASP A 118 -12.42 0.60 4.44
CA ASP A 118 -13.89 0.62 4.46
C ASP A 118 -14.45 1.43 3.28
N SER A 119 -13.81 2.55 2.94
CA SER A 119 -14.25 3.40 1.82
C SER A 119 -14.15 2.74 0.45
N THR A 120 -13.42 1.64 0.32
CA THR A 120 -13.30 0.90 -0.95
C THR A 120 -14.37 -0.17 -1.11
N GLY A 121 -14.88 -0.72 -0.01
CA GLY A 121 -15.80 -1.86 0.00
C GLY A 121 -15.19 -3.18 -0.53
N LEU A 122 -13.84 -3.26 -0.66
CA LEU A 122 -13.15 -4.38 -1.30
C LEU A 122 -12.42 -5.32 -0.32
N PHE A 123 -12.56 -5.08 0.98
CA PHE A 123 -11.89 -5.84 2.03
C PHE A 123 -12.89 -6.54 2.91
N THR A 124 -12.61 -7.81 3.23
CA THR A 124 -13.33 -8.53 4.27
C THR A 124 -12.99 -7.97 5.65
N LYS A 125 -13.86 -8.22 6.62
CA LYS A 125 -13.61 -7.85 8.03
C LYS A 125 -12.28 -8.42 8.54
N ALA A 126 -11.98 -9.69 8.22
CA ALA A 126 -10.74 -10.35 8.63
C ALA A 126 -9.49 -9.71 8.04
N GLU A 127 -9.50 -9.36 6.76
CA GLU A 127 -8.38 -8.65 6.11
C GLU A 127 -8.16 -7.27 6.72
N ARG A 128 -9.25 -6.54 6.95
CA ARG A 128 -9.22 -5.24 7.61
C ARG A 128 -8.63 -5.33 9.02
N GLU A 129 -9.08 -6.28 9.83
CA GLU A 129 -8.57 -6.50 11.18
C GLU A 129 -7.08 -6.85 11.18
N MET A 130 -6.63 -7.69 10.24
CA MET A 130 -5.23 -8.06 10.09
C MET A 130 -4.36 -6.85 9.72
N ILE A 131 -4.75 -6.05 8.72
CA ILE A 131 -4.02 -4.85 8.32
C ILE A 131 -3.97 -3.82 9.45
N CYS A 132 -5.12 -3.51 10.05
CA CYS A 132 -5.21 -2.53 11.13
C CYS A 132 -4.45 -2.97 12.39
N GLY A 133 -4.48 -4.26 12.73
CA GLY A 133 -3.73 -4.82 13.85
C GLY A 133 -2.23 -4.67 13.67
N ALA A 134 -1.72 -5.03 12.50
CA ALA A 134 -0.30 -4.88 12.20
C ALA A 134 0.14 -3.41 12.27
N ILE A 135 -0.65 -2.49 11.71
CA ILE A 135 -0.38 -1.04 11.77
C ILE A 135 -0.41 -0.54 13.22
N TYR A 136 -1.37 -1.01 14.01
CA TYR A 136 -1.48 -0.62 15.43
C TYR A 136 -0.21 -0.93 16.22
N PHE A 137 0.35 -2.13 16.02
CA PHE A 137 1.48 -2.63 16.80
C PHE A 137 2.86 -2.40 16.18
N HIS A 138 2.96 -1.84 14.96
CA HIS A 138 4.22 -1.80 14.22
C HIS A 138 5.34 -1.01 14.93
N SER A 139 5.00 0.01 15.71
CA SER A 139 5.97 0.79 16.48
C SER A 139 6.47 0.10 17.75
N GLU A 140 5.80 -0.95 18.23
CA GLU A 140 6.21 -1.72 19.42
C GLU A 140 7.29 -2.76 19.07
N LYS A 141 8.46 -2.34 18.62
CA LYS A 141 9.52 -3.23 18.08
C LYS A 141 10.07 -4.24 19.10
N SER A 142 10.02 -3.93 20.40
CA SER A 142 10.52 -4.80 21.49
C SER A 142 9.53 -5.89 21.89
N ARG A 143 8.25 -5.78 21.54
CA ARG A 143 7.24 -6.79 21.86
C ARG A 143 6.99 -7.70 20.68
N ARG A 144 6.74 -8.99 20.95
CA ARG A 144 6.27 -9.95 19.95
C ARG A 144 4.75 -9.98 19.88
N HIS A 145 4.24 -10.00 18.65
CA HIS A 145 2.83 -10.09 18.34
C HIS A 145 2.57 -11.23 17.33
N LEU A 146 1.48 -11.18 16.60
CA LEU A 146 1.14 -12.19 15.61
C LEU A 146 2.12 -12.16 14.42
N PRO A 147 2.27 -13.26 13.66
CA PRO A 147 3.24 -13.33 12.56
C PRO A 147 3.09 -12.22 11.53
N PHE A 148 1.87 -11.74 11.26
CA PHE A 148 1.64 -10.67 10.31
C PHE A 148 2.01 -9.29 10.87
N ASP A 149 1.86 -9.07 12.18
CA ASP A 149 2.32 -7.86 12.87
C ASP A 149 3.85 -7.77 12.86
N GLU A 150 4.51 -8.92 13.13
CA GLU A 150 5.98 -9.02 13.08
C GLU A 150 6.51 -8.78 11.67
N LEU A 151 5.80 -9.24 10.63
CA LEU A 151 6.15 -8.97 9.24
C LEU A 151 6.27 -7.46 8.97
N LEU A 152 5.29 -6.67 9.40
CA LEU A 152 5.31 -5.22 9.16
C LEU A 152 6.45 -4.53 9.92
N LYS A 153 6.69 -4.91 11.17
CA LYS A 153 7.82 -4.39 11.96
C LYS A 153 9.15 -4.65 11.28
N ASP A 154 9.31 -5.84 10.75
CA ASP A 154 10.52 -6.26 10.06
C ASP A 154 10.65 -5.59 8.69
N ALA A 155 9.54 -5.36 7.97
CA ALA A 155 9.54 -4.65 6.69
C ALA A 155 9.97 -3.19 6.84
N ASP A 156 9.49 -2.51 7.88
CA ASP A 156 9.88 -1.13 8.21
C ASP A 156 11.38 -1.04 8.54
N ILE A 157 11.91 -1.99 9.33
CA ILE A 157 13.35 -2.06 9.61
C ILE A 157 14.17 -2.35 8.35
N LEU A 158 13.73 -3.29 7.52
CA LEU A 158 14.45 -3.65 6.30
C LEU A 158 14.49 -2.50 5.29
N ASP A 159 13.40 -1.75 5.17
CA ASP A 159 13.37 -0.54 4.33
C ASP A 159 14.39 0.50 4.81
N ARG A 160 14.41 0.79 6.12
CA ARG A 160 15.38 1.72 6.71
C ARG A 160 16.83 1.26 6.53
N MET A 161 17.12 -0.03 6.72
CA MET A 161 18.47 -0.58 6.49
C MET A 161 18.97 -0.34 5.06
N LEU A 162 18.07 -0.37 4.08
CA LEU A 162 18.42 -0.18 2.67
C LEU A 162 18.42 1.29 2.25
N ALA A 163 17.54 2.09 2.83
CA ALA A 163 17.46 3.52 2.53
C ALA A 163 18.58 4.33 3.20
N GLU A 164 18.97 3.95 4.41
CA GLU A 164 19.93 4.66 5.25
C GLU A 164 20.98 3.68 5.84
N PRO A 165 21.87 3.10 4.99
CA PRO A 165 22.79 2.03 5.40
C PRO A 165 23.80 2.48 6.47
N ASP A 166 24.06 3.77 6.59
CA ASP A 166 24.97 4.36 7.61
C ASP A 166 24.24 4.71 8.91
N GLU A 167 22.90 4.60 8.98
CA GLU A 167 22.14 4.83 10.20
C GLU A 167 22.44 3.76 11.24
N LYS A 168 22.91 4.17 12.42
CA LYS A 168 23.12 3.25 13.53
C LYS A 168 21.81 2.94 14.24
N MET A 169 21.22 1.81 13.92
CA MET A 169 20.08 1.28 14.67
C MET A 169 20.51 0.88 16.08
N THR A 170 19.62 1.03 17.06
CA THR A 170 19.86 0.70 18.46
C THR A 170 18.72 -0.13 19.05
N GLY A 171 18.97 -0.79 20.19
CA GLY A 171 17.93 -1.53 20.91
C GLY A 171 17.24 -2.60 20.06
N ALA A 172 15.93 -2.65 20.14
CA ALA A 172 15.11 -3.64 19.43
C ALA A 172 15.22 -3.56 17.89
N ASP A 173 15.45 -2.37 17.35
CA ASP A 173 15.64 -2.17 15.91
C ASP A 173 16.91 -2.86 15.43
N ALA A 174 18.02 -2.71 16.20
CA ALA A 174 19.29 -3.36 15.87
C ALA A 174 19.21 -4.90 15.96
N GLU A 175 18.48 -5.43 16.93
CA GLU A 175 18.26 -6.88 17.05
C GLU A 175 17.46 -7.41 15.86
N ARG A 176 16.39 -6.72 15.44
CA ARG A 176 15.61 -7.09 14.27
C ARG A 176 16.44 -7.01 13.00
N ALA A 177 17.20 -5.95 12.80
CA ALA A 177 18.11 -5.79 11.67
C ALA A 177 19.11 -6.95 11.55
N LYS A 178 19.70 -7.38 12.68
CA LYS A 178 20.59 -8.54 12.73
C LYS A 178 19.87 -9.84 12.32
N HIS A 179 18.68 -10.08 12.84
CA HIS A 179 17.90 -11.29 12.49
C HIS A 179 17.53 -11.29 11.01
N LEU A 180 17.10 -10.16 10.46
CA LEU A 180 16.78 -10.00 9.04
C LEU A 180 18.00 -10.25 8.16
N SER A 181 19.16 -9.70 8.52
CA SER A 181 20.41 -9.96 7.80
C SER A 181 20.72 -11.45 7.73
N LEU A 182 20.56 -12.18 8.83
CA LEU A 182 20.77 -13.64 8.87
C LEU A 182 19.69 -14.37 8.03
N GLU A 183 18.43 -13.97 8.15
CA GLU A 183 17.31 -14.60 7.42
C GLU A 183 17.45 -14.47 5.90
N PHE A 184 17.94 -13.33 5.40
CA PHE A 184 18.08 -13.07 3.98
C PHE A 184 19.46 -13.39 3.40
N MET A 185 20.51 -13.48 4.22
CA MET A 185 21.87 -13.87 3.81
C MET A 185 22.13 -15.37 3.92
N SER A 186 21.39 -16.11 4.75
CA SER A 186 21.50 -17.57 4.80
C SER A 186 21.04 -18.15 3.45
N ARG A 187 22.01 -18.68 2.69
CA ARG A 187 21.73 -19.46 1.47
C ARG A 187 20.89 -20.67 1.89
N SER A 188 19.73 -20.80 1.27
CA SER A 188 18.87 -22.01 1.35
C SER A 188 19.59 -23.19 0.80
#